data_45189bcea4bca831a567bdbb3263badf
#
_entry.id   45189bcea4bca831a567bdbb3263badf
#
_cell.length_a   1.000
_cell.length_b   1.000
_cell.length_c   1.000
_cell.angle_alpha   90.00
_cell.angle_beta   90.00
_cell.angle_gamma   90.00
#
_symmetry.space_group_name_H-M   'P 1'
#
loop_
_entity.id
_entity.type
_entity.pdbx_description
1 polymer ?
#
loop_
_entity_poly.entity_id
_entity_poly.type
_entity_poly.pdbx_seq_one_letter_code
_entity_poly.pdbx_strand_id
1 'polypeptide(L)'
;MKPVRPVGIVGYGTYIPMYRLPGTEIARVWSGGGRGPVKEKAVAGLDEDTVTIAIEAARNAVSRAEIEACELRAIWVGSESPPY
;
A
#
# COMPACT_ATOMS: atom_id res chain seq x y z
N MET A 1 -15.21 20.34 12.38
CA MET A 1 -16.34 19.39 12.45
C MET A 1 -16.01 18.30 13.45
N LYS A 2 -16.93 18.00 14.36
CA LYS A 2 -16.73 16.92 15.35
C LYS A 2 -17.78 15.84 15.13
N PRO A 3 -17.41 14.57 15.26
CA PRO A 3 -18.40 13.49 15.16
C PRO A 3 -19.34 13.53 16.35
N VAL A 4 -20.58 13.03 16.15
CA VAL A 4 -21.58 12.92 17.22
C VAL A 4 -21.16 11.86 18.25
N ARG A 5 -20.45 10.83 17.78
CA ARG A 5 -19.93 9.77 18.63
C ARG A 5 -18.40 9.74 18.52
N PRO A 6 -17.72 9.26 19.56
CA PRO A 6 -16.26 9.05 19.43
C PRO A 6 -15.94 8.15 18.23
N VAL A 7 -14.92 8.51 17.49
CA VAL A 7 -14.46 7.79 16.31
C VAL A 7 -12.99 7.39 16.52
N GLY A 8 -12.66 6.18 16.14
CA GLY A 8 -11.29 5.70 16.28
C GLY A 8 -10.94 4.70 15.19
N ILE A 9 -9.69 4.29 15.20
CA ILE A 9 -9.16 3.27 14.29
C ILE A 9 -9.30 1.91 14.96
N VAL A 10 -10.06 0.99 14.36
CA VAL A 10 -10.27 -0.34 14.92
C VAL A 10 -9.28 -1.37 14.37
N GLY A 11 -8.59 -1.07 13.29
CA GLY A 11 -7.59 -1.96 12.72
C GLY A 11 -6.83 -1.30 11.59
N TYR A 12 -5.73 -1.90 11.23
CA TYR A 12 -4.89 -1.43 10.12
C TYR A 12 -4.23 -2.62 9.46
N GLY A 13 -3.77 -2.43 8.23
CA GLY A 13 -3.08 -3.48 7.51
C GLY A 13 -2.27 -2.88 6.37
N THR A 14 -1.28 -3.65 5.94
CA THR A 14 -0.40 -3.26 4.85
C THR A 14 -0.20 -4.45 3.92
N TYR A 15 0.19 -4.13 2.69
CA TYR A 15 0.71 -5.12 1.76
C TYR A 15 1.92 -4.52 1.05
N ILE A 16 3.03 -5.23 1.09
CA ILE A 16 4.27 -4.80 0.45
C ILE A 16 4.63 -5.84 -0.60
N PRO A 17 4.67 -5.48 -1.88
CA PRO A 17 5.09 -6.41 -2.93
C PRO A 17 6.43 -7.05 -2.61
N MET A 18 6.62 -8.30 -3.03
CA MET A 18 7.79 -9.07 -2.64
C MET A 18 9.05 -8.76 -3.45
N TYR A 19 8.90 -8.20 -4.65
CA TYR A 19 10.07 -7.86 -5.46
C TYR A 19 10.75 -6.61 -4.94
N ARG A 20 12.06 -6.58 -5.07
CA ARG A 20 12.88 -5.45 -4.62
C ARG A 20 13.78 -4.98 -5.75
N LEU A 21 13.85 -3.67 -5.91
CA LEU A 21 14.79 -3.03 -6.83
C LEU A 21 15.88 -2.36 -6.00
N PRO A 22 17.14 -2.80 -6.09
CA PRO A 22 18.21 -2.17 -5.33
C PRO A 22 18.39 -0.70 -5.73
N GLY A 23 18.68 0.15 -4.75
CA GLY A 23 18.95 1.56 -5.01
C GLY A 23 20.13 1.78 -5.96
N THR A 24 21.10 0.87 -5.93
CA THR A 24 22.25 0.92 -6.85
C THR A 24 21.84 0.78 -8.32
N GLU A 25 20.82 -0.04 -8.61
CA GLU A 25 20.29 -0.18 -9.97
C GLU A 25 19.56 1.08 -10.41
N ILE A 26 18.80 1.69 -9.51
CA ILE A 26 18.13 2.97 -9.80
C ILE A 26 19.17 4.04 -10.11
N ALA A 27 20.22 4.13 -9.28
CA ALA A 27 21.28 5.11 -9.47
C ALA A 27 22.05 4.88 -10.77
N ARG A 28 22.28 3.61 -11.13
CA ARG A 28 22.98 3.27 -12.38
C ARG A 28 22.25 3.81 -13.60
N VAL A 29 20.93 3.69 -13.61
CA VAL A 29 20.11 4.11 -14.76
C VAL A 29 19.91 5.62 -14.79
N TRP A 30 19.64 6.24 -13.64
CA TRP A 30 19.24 7.65 -13.57
C TRP A 30 20.35 8.62 -13.24
N SER A 31 21.41 8.18 -12.55
CA SER A 31 22.45 9.06 -12.03
C SER A 31 23.86 8.61 -12.41
N GLY A 32 24.00 7.61 -13.25
CA GLY A 32 25.32 7.12 -13.68
C GLY A 32 26.04 6.26 -12.67
N GLY A 33 25.42 5.93 -11.54
CA GLY A 33 26.01 5.06 -10.52
C GLY A 33 25.86 5.60 -9.11
N GLY A 34 26.48 4.91 -8.15
CA GLY A 34 26.41 5.24 -6.73
C GLY A 34 25.38 4.39 -6.00
N ARG A 35 25.03 4.80 -4.78
CA ARG A 35 24.11 4.05 -3.91
C ARG A 35 22.65 4.38 -4.15
N GLY A 36 22.35 5.57 -4.63
CA GLY A 36 21.00 6.06 -4.71
C GLY A 36 20.46 6.52 -3.35
N PRO A 37 19.25 7.11 -3.32
CA PRO A 37 18.68 7.68 -2.08
C PRO A 37 18.10 6.63 -1.14
N VAL A 38 17.83 5.42 -1.62
CA VAL A 38 17.28 4.32 -0.81
C VAL A 38 18.10 3.07 -1.05
N LYS A 39 18.10 2.17 -0.05
CA LYS A 39 18.80 0.89 -0.18
C LYS A 39 18.11 0.00 -1.20
N GLU A 40 16.79 -0.10 -1.12
CA GLU A 40 15.99 -0.86 -2.08
C GLU A 40 14.56 -0.34 -2.06
N LYS A 41 13.82 -0.63 -3.12
CA LYS A 41 12.43 -0.23 -3.28
C LYS A 41 11.58 -1.45 -3.61
N ALA A 42 10.41 -1.57 -2.96
CA ALA A 42 9.44 -2.60 -3.32
C ALA A 42 8.87 -2.31 -4.71
N VAL A 43 8.71 -3.34 -5.51
CA VAL A 43 8.21 -3.23 -6.88
C VAL A 43 7.06 -4.21 -7.08
N ALA A 44 5.97 -3.73 -7.66
CA ALA A 44 4.81 -4.56 -7.94
C ALA A 44 5.16 -5.66 -8.94
N GLY A 45 4.55 -6.84 -8.76
CA GLY A 45 4.64 -7.92 -9.71
C GLY A 45 3.83 -7.61 -10.97
N LEU A 46 3.96 -8.46 -11.99
CA LEU A 46 3.24 -8.28 -13.25
C LEU A 46 1.73 -8.38 -13.09
N ASP A 47 1.28 -9.09 -12.07
CA ASP A 47 -0.13 -9.28 -11.74
C ASP A 47 -0.62 -8.34 -10.64
N GLU A 48 0.17 -7.34 -10.28
CA GLU A 48 -0.14 -6.43 -9.19
C GLU A 48 -0.27 -4.99 -9.69
N ASP A 49 -1.28 -4.29 -9.19
CA ASP A 49 -1.49 -2.87 -9.45
C ASP A 49 -2.01 -2.19 -8.18
N THR A 50 -2.34 -0.90 -8.27
CA THR A 50 -2.85 -0.14 -7.13
C THR A 50 -4.08 -0.81 -6.50
N VAL A 51 -4.99 -1.32 -7.31
CA VAL A 51 -6.23 -1.93 -6.82
C VAL A 51 -5.96 -3.26 -6.12
N THR A 52 -5.17 -4.15 -6.72
CA THR A 52 -4.87 -5.44 -6.11
C THR A 52 -4.07 -5.29 -4.82
N ILE A 53 -3.13 -4.36 -4.77
CA ILE A 53 -2.36 -4.05 -3.57
C ILE A 53 -3.28 -3.48 -2.48
N ALA A 54 -4.20 -2.58 -2.85
CA ALA A 54 -5.16 -2.03 -1.91
C ALA A 54 -6.10 -3.10 -1.34
N ILE A 55 -6.54 -4.05 -2.16
CA ILE A 55 -7.39 -5.16 -1.73
C ILE A 55 -6.67 -6.00 -0.65
N GLU A 56 -5.43 -6.37 -0.89
CA GLU A 56 -4.68 -7.16 0.08
C GLU A 56 -4.43 -6.40 1.39
N ALA A 57 -4.11 -5.11 1.30
CA ALA A 57 -3.95 -4.29 2.48
C ALA A 57 -5.28 -4.20 3.27
N ALA A 58 -6.39 -4.03 2.56
CA ALA A 58 -7.72 -3.96 3.19
C ALA A 58 -8.09 -5.29 3.85
N ARG A 59 -7.81 -6.42 3.21
CA ARG A 59 -8.05 -7.74 3.80
C ARG A 59 -7.27 -7.92 5.10
N ASN A 60 -6.03 -7.51 5.12
CA ASN A 60 -5.19 -7.56 6.31
C ASN A 60 -5.76 -6.68 7.43
N ALA A 61 -6.24 -5.49 7.07
CA ALA A 61 -6.83 -4.57 8.04
C ALA A 61 -8.12 -5.14 8.65
N VAL A 62 -9.01 -5.70 7.83
CA VAL A 62 -10.26 -6.31 8.29
C VAL A 62 -9.97 -7.50 9.21
N SER A 63 -9.01 -8.33 8.84
CA SER A 63 -8.61 -9.49 9.64
C SER A 63 -8.08 -9.05 11.01
N ARG A 64 -7.25 -8.02 11.05
CA ARG A 64 -6.72 -7.50 12.32
C ARG A 64 -7.78 -6.83 13.18
N ALA A 65 -8.74 -6.17 12.56
CA ALA A 65 -9.83 -5.50 13.27
C ALA A 65 -10.83 -6.49 13.87
N GLU A 66 -10.83 -7.75 13.42
CA GLU A 66 -11.77 -8.78 13.86
C GLU A 66 -13.23 -8.37 13.66
N ILE A 67 -13.50 -7.69 12.55
CA ILE A 67 -14.86 -7.29 12.16
C ILE A 67 -15.31 -8.08 10.94
N GLU A 68 -16.64 -8.11 10.75
CA GLU A 68 -17.21 -8.68 9.54
C GLU A 68 -17.14 -7.66 8.39
N ALA A 69 -16.82 -8.13 7.18
CA ALA A 69 -16.74 -7.24 6.04
C ALA A 69 -18.04 -6.49 5.77
N CYS A 70 -19.19 -7.10 6.10
CA CYS A 70 -20.50 -6.47 5.90
C CYS A 70 -20.73 -5.25 6.82
N GLU A 71 -19.90 -5.04 7.83
CA GLU A 71 -19.97 -3.85 8.68
C GLU A 71 -19.34 -2.62 8.01
N LEU A 72 -18.57 -2.81 6.93
CA LEU A 72 -17.99 -1.71 6.18
C LEU A 72 -19.05 -1.04 5.32
N ARG A 73 -19.12 0.28 5.38
CA ARG A 73 -20.10 1.06 4.61
C ARG A 73 -19.48 1.75 3.41
N ALA A 74 -18.17 2.00 3.46
CA ALA A 74 -17.48 2.69 2.38
C ALA A 74 -16.01 2.31 2.37
N ILE A 75 -15.41 2.38 1.19
CA ILE A 75 -13.97 2.16 1.00
C ILE A 75 -13.48 3.29 0.10
N TRP A 76 -12.43 3.96 0.54
CA TRP A 76 -11.77 4.99 -0.27
C TRP A 76 -10.33 4.59 -0.53
N VAL A 77 -9.88 4.75 -1.75
CA VAL A 77 -8.50 4.49 -2.15
C VAL A 77 -7.88 5.78 -2.65
N GLY A 78 -6.82 6.22 -1.98
CA GLY A 78 -6.05 7.38 -2.42
C GLY A 78 -4.86 6.94 -3.24
N SER A 79 -4.76 7.42 -4.48
CA SER A 79 -3.64 7.11 -5.36
C SER A 79 -3.51 8.15 -6.45
N GLU A 80 -2.28 8.45 -6.84
CA GLU A 80 -2.01 9.34 -7.98
C GLU A 80 -2.06 8.61 -9.31
N SER A 81 -1.99 7.28 -9.30
CA SER A 81 -1.89 6.49 -10.53
C SER A 81 -2.77 5.24 -10.49
N PRO A 82 -4.09 5.41 -10.34
CA PRO A 82 -4.97 4.25 -10.44
C PRO A 82 -4.97 3.70 -11.87
N PRO A 83 -5.05 2.38 -12.04
CA PRO A 83 -4.97 1.79 -13.37
C PRO A 83 -6.23 2.00 -14.22
N TYR A 84 -7.33 2.34 -13.59
CA TYR A 84 -8.61 2.56 -14.29
C TYR A 84 -9.59 3.34 -13.42
#